data_658b511ce99f212e471398ef54c353ea
#
_entry.id   658b511ce99f212e471398ef54c353ea
#
_cell.length_a   1.000
_cell.length_b   1.000
_cell.length_c   1.000
_cell.angle_alpha   90.00
_cell.angle_beta   90.00
_cell.angle_gamma   90.00
#
_symmetry.space_group_name_H-M   'P 1'
#
loop_
_entity.id
_entity.type
_entity.pdbx_description
1 polymer ?
#
loop_
_entity_poly.entity_id
_entity_poly.type
_entity_poly.pdbx_seq_one_letter_code
_entity_poly.pdbx_strand_id
1 'polypeptide(L)'
;MKSSVIALVVGAIAIALACILVPYQQVSDSNTGDHIRDYIQMGYHPIWQKPELDPTKGRFASKFVEVNLTTVAIEVIAILTVVGVFMRLGNRDSIAAATPAKID
;
A
#
# COMPACT_ATOMS: atom_id res chain seq x y z
N MET A 1 -9.26 -12.21 -23.07
CA MET A 1 -9.61 -11.30 -21.97
C MET A 1 -8.97 -9.96 -22.23
N LYS A 2 -9.73 -8.89 -22.06
CA LYS A 2 -9.23 -7.54 -22.32
C LYS A 2 -8.18 -7.15 -21.28
N SER A 3 -7.15 -6.42 -21.71
CA SER A 3 -6.07 -6.01 -20.82
C SER A 3 -6.56 -5.16 -19.64
N SER A 4 -7.62 -4.36 -19.84
CA SER A 4 -8.22 -3.57 -18.75
C SER A 4 -8.83 -4.45 -17.66
N VAL A 5 -9.45 -5.58 -18.03
CA VAL A 5 -10.00 -6.53 -17.05
C VAL A 5 -8.88 -7.20 -16.28
N ILE A 6 -7.82 -7.59 -16.97
CA ILE A 6 -6.64 -8.18 -16.33
C ILE A 6 -6.03 -7.20 -15.34
N ALA A 7 -5.88 -5.93 -15.74
CA ALA A 7 -5.35 -4.89 -14.87
C ALA A 7 -6.21 -4.68 -13.63
N LEU A 8 -7.53 -4.69 -13.77
CA LEU A 8 -8.45 -4.57 -12.64
C LEU A 8 -8.32 -5.75 -11.67
N VAL A 9 -8.25 -6.97 -12.19
CA VAL A 9 -8.14 -8.17 -11.37
C VAL A 9 -6.81 -8.18 -10.61
N VAL A 10 -5.71 -7.93 -11.32
CA VAL A 10 -4.37 -7.89 -10.71
C VAL A 10 -4.30 -6.77 -9.67
N GLY A 11 -4.85 -5.60 -9.99
CA GLY A 11 -4.88 -4.48 -9.06
C GLY A 11 -5.69 -4.78 -7.81
N ALA A 12 -6.86 -5.42 -7.96
CA ALA A 12 -7.69 -5.81 -6.83
C ALA A 12 -6.95 -6.80 -5.92
N ILE A 13 -6.26 -7.78 -6.50
CA ILE A 13 -5.47 -8.74 -5.73
C ILE A 13 -4.33 -8.02 -5.00
N ALA A 14 -3.63 -7.11 -5.67
CA ALA A 14 -2.53 -6.37 -5.08
C ALA A 14 -3.00 -5.49 -3.91
N ILE A 15 -4.14 -4.81 -4.06
CA ILE A 15 -4.71 -3.99 -2.99
C ILE A 15 -5.13 -4.88 -1.82
N ALA A 16 -5.76 -6.02 -2.09
CA ALA A 16 -6.15 -6.97 -1.05
C ALA A 16 -4.92 -7.43 -0.26
N LEU A 17 -3.84 -7.78 -0.94
CA LEU A 17 -2.59 -8.18 -0.29
C LEU A 17 -1.98 -7.04 0.53
N ALA A 18 -2.02 -5.82 0.02
CA ALA A 18 -1.53 -4.65 0.75
C ALA A 18 -2.34 -4.37 2.01
N CYS A 19 -3.64 -4.68 2.00
CA CYS A 19 -4.50 -4.51 3.17
C CYS A 19 -4.37 -5.67 4.17
N ILE A 20 -4.01 -6.85 3.69
CA ILE A 20 -3.83 -8.04 4.55
C ILE A 20 -2.43 -8.06 5.16
N LEU A 21 -1.40 -7.89 4.33
CA LEU A 21 -0.01 -7.80 4.77
C LEU A 21 0.35 -6.33 4.94
N VAL A 22 0.32 -5.86 6.18
CA VAL A 22 0.56 -4.46 6.49
C VAL A 22 1.90 -4.27 7.16
N PRO A 23 2.59 -3.14 6.89
CA PRO A 23 3.84 -2.83 7.57
C PRO A 23 3.55 -2.35 8.99
N TYR A 24 4.11 -3.03 9.96
CA TYR A 24 4.03 -2.61 11.36
C TYR A 24 5.26 -1.82 11.73
N GLN A 25 5.08 -0.89 12.64
CA GLN A 25 6.19 -0.12 13.21
C GLN A 25 6.04 -0.04 14.73
N GLN A 26 7.17 -0.09 15.41
CA GLN A 26 7.22 0.16 16.83
C GLN A 26 7.53 1.62 17.06
N VAL A 27 6.68 2.28 17.84
CA VAL A 27 6.85 3.70 18.15
C VAL A 27 7.34 3.82 19.58
N SER A 28 8.43 4.54 19.78
CA SER A 28 8.90 4.96 21.09
C SER A 28 8.56 6.43 21.26
N ASP A 29 7.78 6.73 22.29
CA ASP A 29 7.31 8.09 22.54
C ASP A 29 8.01 8.68 23.77
N SER A 30 8.49 9.91 23.62
CA SER A 30 9.08 10.63 24.74
C SER A 30 7.97 11.12 25.67
N ASN A 31 8.15 10.85 26.97
CA ASN A 31 7.23 11.35 27.99
C ASN A 31 7.51 12.80 28.39
N THR A 32 8.53 13.42 27.77
CA THR A 32 8.84 14.82 28.00
C THR A 32 8.02 15.71 27.06
N GLY A 33 7.95 17.01 27.35
CA GLY A 33 7.15 17.93 26.56
C GLY A 33 7.57 18.11 25.12
N ASP A 34 8.69 17.55 24.69
CA ASP A 34 9.21 17.72 23.34
C ASP A 34 8.50 16.82 22.31
N HIS A 35 7.68 15.86 22.73
CA HIS A 35 6.90 14.97 21.87
C HIS A 35 7.73 14.30 20.76
N ILE A 36 8.93 13.88 21.09
CA ILE A 36 9.83 13.20 20.15
C ILE A 36 9.39 11.75 20.04
N ARG A 37 9.25 11.27 18.81
CA ARG A 37 8.91 9.87 18.54
C ARG A 37 10.00 9.22 17.73
N ASP A 38 10.31 7.98 18.07
CA ASP A 38 11.25 7.15 17.36
C ASP A 38 10.49 5.99 16.72
N TYR A 39 10.71 5.76 15.42
CA TYR A 39 10.00 4.75 14.65
C TYR A 39 10.97 3.66 14.21
N ILE A 40 10.59 2.42 14.50
CA ILE A 40 11.38 1.26 14.11
C ILE A 40 10.50 0.36 13.25
N GLN A 41 10.94 0.06 12.04
CA GLN A 41 10.20 -0.80 11.14
C GLN A 41 10.28 -2.25 11.61
N MET A 42 9.13 -2.88 11.71
CA MET A 42 9.01 -4.28 12.15
C MET A 42 8.69 -5.24 11.03
N GLY A 43 8.62 -4.74 9.79
CA GLY A 43 8.33 -5.56 8.62
C GLY A 43 6.84 -5.77 8.39
N TYR A 44 6.52 -6.60 7.41
CA TYR A 44 5.15 -6.88 7.00
C TYR A 44 4.63 -8.11 7.74
N HIS A 45 3.46 -7.96 8.32
CA HIS A 45 2.77 -9.05 9.01
C HIS A 45 1.30 -9.05 8.63
N PRO A 46 0.62 -10.20 8.67
CA PRO A 46 -0.84 -10.21 8.48
C PRO A 46 -1.52 -9.28 9.48
N ILE A 47 -2.58 -8.59 9.03
CA ILE A 47 -3.26 -7.61 9.86
C ILE A 47 -3.79 -8.19 11.18
N TRP A 48 -4.04 -9.49 11.21
CA TRP A 48 -4.50 -10.19 12.41
C TRP A 48 -3.36 -10.71 13.30
N GLN A 49 -2.11 -10.55 12.88
CA GLN A 49 -0.93 -10.99 13.63
C GLN A 49 -0.02 -9.81 13.93
N LYS A 50 -0.42 -9.02 14.91
CA LYS A 50 0.40 -7.90 15.35
C LYS A 50 1.70 -8.42 15.97
N PRO A 51 2.87 -7.95 15.51
CA PRO A 51 4.14 -8.38 16.11
C PRO A 51 4.26 -7.92 17.56
N GLU A 52 5.01 -8.69 18.34
CA GLU A 52 5.24 -8.34 19.73
C GLU A 52 6.17 -7.14 19.87
N LEU A 53 5.89 -6.32 20.87
CA LEU A 53 6.73 -5.18 21.19
C LEU A 53 8.11 -5.67 21.66
N ASP A 54 9.16 -5.08 21.10
CA ASP A 54 10.53 -5.35 21.53
C ASP A 54 10.99 -4.22 22.47
N PRO A 55 11.03 -4.48 23.79
CA PRO A 55 11.40 -3.42 24.73
C PRO A 55 12.86 -2.99 24.63
N THR A 56 13.70 -3.77 23.93
CA THR A 56 15.11 -3.42 23.74
C THR A 56 15.35 -2.42 22.64
N LYS A 57 14.34 -2.23 21.75
CA LYS A 57 14.42 -1.29 20.64
C LYS A 57 13.74 0.02 21.00
N GLY A 58 14.28 1.11 20.46
CA GLY A 58 13.72 2.43 20.68
C GLY A 58 14.38 3.14 21.87
N ARG A 59 14.29 4.47 21.84
CA ARG A 59 14.99 5.33 22.81
C ARG A 59 14.21 5.58 24.09
N PHE A 60 12.87 5.52 24.02
CA PHE A 60 12.02 6.02 25.09
C PHE A 60 11.29 4.88 25.77
N ALA A 61 10.82 5.14 27.01
CA ALA A 61 10.15 4.14 27.82
C ALA A 61 8.75 3.81 27.29
N SER A 62 8.02 4.80 26.79
CA SER A 62 6.70 4.58 26.21
C SER A 62 6.83 3.99 24.81
N LYS A 63 6.35 2.77 24.63
CA LYS A 63 6.46 2.06 23.35
C LYS A 63 5.15 1.40 23.01
N PHE A 64 4.81 1.40 21.73
CA PHE A 64 3.64 0.66 21.23
C PHE A 64 3.90 0.25 19.77
N VAL A 65 3.15 -0.73 19.31
CA VAL A 65 3.23 -1.21 17.93
C VAL A 65 1.97 -0.77 17.21
N GLU A 66 2.16 -0.20 16.03
CA GLU A 66 1.04 0.26 15.19
C GLU A 66 1.28 -0.08 13.73
N VAL A 67 0.22 -0.03 12.93
CA VAL A 67 0.34 -0.16 11.48
C VAL A 67 0.87 1.15 10.92
N ASN A 68 1.84 1.06 10.01
CA ASN A 68 2.34 2.23 9.30
C ASN A 68 1.34 2.61 8.21
N LEU A 69 0.32 3.38 8.58
CA LEU A 69 -0.75 3.79 7.67
C LEU A 69 -0.24 4.63 6.50
N THR A 70 0.79 5.42 6.72
CA THR A 70 1.39 6.24 5.65
C THR A 70 1.93 5.35 4.54
N THR A 71 2.67 4.29 4.89
CA THR A 71 3.20 3.34 3.91
C THR A 71 2.07 2.61 3.19
N VAL A 72 1.05 2.17 3.92
CA VAL A 72 -0.12 1.50 3.32
C VAL A 72 -0.82 2.44 2.33
N ALA A 73 -1.03 3.69 2.71
CA ALA A 73 -1.65 4.68 1.83
C ALA A 73 -0.84 4.89 0.55
N ILE A 74 0.47 5.01 0.67
CA ILE A 74 1.36 5.16 -0.49
C ILE A 74 1.28 3.95 -1.40
N GLU A 75 1.29 2.75 -0.83
CA GLU A 75 1.19 1.51 -1.59
C GLU A 75 -0.14 1.43 -2.36
N VAL A 76 -1.25 1.74 -1.71
CA VAL A 76 -2.57 1.73 -2.34
C VAL A 76 -2.64 2.76 -3.47
N ILE A 77 -2.15 3.97 -3.23
CA ILE A 77 -2.12 5.02 -4.25
C ILE A 77 -1.27 4.58 -5.45
N ALA A 78 -0.11 3.99 -5.19
CA ALA A 78 0.77 3.49 -6.26
C ALA A 78 0.08 2.42 -7.09
N ILE A 79 -0.59 1.47 -6.46
CA ILE A 79 -1.33 0.40 -7.14
C ILE A 79 -2.46 1.00 -7.99
N LEU A 80 -3.23 1.92 -7.43
CA LEU A 80 -4.33 2.56 -8.15
C LEU A 80 -3.81 3.36 -9.35
N THR A 81 -2.68 4.03 -9.21
CA THR A 81 -2.06 4.78 -10.30
C THR A 81 -1.66 3.86 -11.43
N VAL A 82 -0.99 2.75 -11.11
CA VAL A 82 -0.56 1.77 -12.12
C VAL A 82 -1.77 1.15 -12.82
N VAL A 83 -2.79 0.75 -12.07
CA VAL A 83 -4.02 0.19 -12.63
C VAL A 83 -4.70 1.20 -13.56
N GLY A 84 -4.80 2.47 -13.13
CA GLY A 84 -5.39 3.53 -13.93
C GLY A 84 -4.66 3.75 -15.24
N VAL A 85 -3.32 3.72 -15.20
CA VAL A 85 -2.50 3.87 -16.41
C VAL A 85 -2.76 2.70 -17.37
N PHE A 86 -2.74 1.47 -16.87
CA PHE A 86 -2.97 0.29 -17.70
C PHE A 86 -4.37 0.29 -18.30
N MET A 87 -5.39 0.68 -17.53
CA MET A 87 -6.76 0.77 -18.03
C MET A 87 -6.86 1.81 -19.14
N ARG A 88 -6.22 2.95 -18.96
CA ARG A 88 -6.22 4.02 -19.97
C ARG A 88 -5.54 3.56 -21.28
N LEU A 89 -4.42 2.88 -21.16
CA LEU A 89 -3.71 2.34 -22.32
C LEU A 89 -4.54 1.27 -23.02
N GLY A 90 -5.19 0.39 -22.25
CA GLY A 90 -6.07 -0.63 -22.82
C GLY A 90 -7.25 -0.03 -23.55
N ASN A 91 -7.87 1.02 -23.00
CA ASN A 91 -8.96 1.73 -23.67
C ASN A 91 -8.49 2.42 -24.95
N ARG A 92 -7.30 3.00 -24.95
CA ARG A 92 -6.71 3.61 -26.15
C ARG A 92 -6.52 2.57 -27.24
N ASP A 93 -6.00 1.42 -26.91
CA ASP A 93 -5.80 0.33 -27.86
C ASP A 93 -7.13 -0.13 -28.45
N SER A 94 -8.16 -0.25 -27.63
CA SER A 94 -9.51 -0.61 -28.07
C SER A 94 -10.07 0.45 -29.03
N ILE A 95 -9.93 1.72 -28.69
CA ILE A 95 -10.40 2.83 -29.54
C ILE A 95 -9.62 2.85 -30.85
N ALA A 96 -8.30 2.70 -30.81
CA ALA A 96 -7.48 2.69 -32.01
C ALA A 96 -7.82 1.52 -32.94
N ALA A 97 -8.14 0.35 -32.36
CA ALA A 97 -8.53 -0.82 -33.13
C ALA A 97 -9.90 -0.65 -33.78
N ALA A 98 -10.83 0.06 -33.14
CA ALA A 98 -12.18 0.27 -33.65
C ALA A 98 -12.26 1.41 -34.68
N THR A 99 -11.45 2.45 -34.49
CA THR A 99 -11.51 3.68 -35.31
C THR A 99 -11.32 3.44 -36.80
N PRO A 100 -10.36 2.63 -37.28
CA PRO A 100 -10.16 2.43 -38.71
C PRO A 100 -11.40 1.89 -39.44
N ALA A 101 -12.18 1.07 -38.77
CA ALA A 101 -13.38 0.50 -39.37
C ALA A 101 -14.44 1.55 -39.63
N LYS A 102 -14.45 2.65 -38.89
CA LYS A 102 -15.44 3.73 -39.01
C LYS A 102 -15.09 4.74 -40.09
N ILE A 103 -13.87 4.82 -40.47
CA ILE A 103 -13.39 5.80 -41.43
C ILE A 103 -13.87 5.43 -42.83
N ASP A 104 -14.05 4.19 -43.07
CA ASP A 104 -14.55 3.70 -44.35
C ASP A 104 -16.04 3.93 -44.48
#